data_0a1dfa8138cb93ee51e12126a126dcbd
#
_entry.id   0a1dfa8138cb93ee51e12126a126dcbd
#
_cell.length_a   1.000
_cell.length_b   1.000
_cell.length_c   1.000
_cell.angle_alpha   90.00
_cell.angle_beta   90.00
_cell.angle_gamma   90.00
#
_symmetry.space_group_name_H-M   'P 1'
#
loop_
_entity.id
_entity.type
_entity.pdbx_description
1 polymer ?
#
loop_
_entity_poly.entity_id
_entity_poly.type
_entity_poly.pdbx_seq_one_letter_code
_entity_poly.pdbx_strand_id
1 'polypeptide(L)'
;KVNTSLYLPIARSLEEACEADILLVFTRAGDHEAVTEEVMPYMKKGQCLLFLNGCWGAVKAYRAFQKAQGAVPITIGETANMPFIAALSSDHTSLHFKAMKDEIAYSAIGEEALLSELLHKLVPKVTRVSSPAATSLSATNPIIHVTQCLFNLSRIENGEDFDFFGA
;
A
#
# COMPACT_ATOMS: atom_id res chain seq x y z
N LYS A 1 -6.08 -21.05 14.52
CA LYS A 1 -6.18 -19.65 15.00
C LYS A 1 -4.95 -19.40 15.86
N VAL A 2 -4.06 -18.54 15.41
CA VAL A 2 -2.96 -18.06 16.24
C VAL A 2 -3.47 -16.82 16.95
N ASN A 3 -3.66 -16.90 18.24
CA ASN A 3 -3.94 -15.76 19.09
C ASN A 3 -2.60 -15.19 19.54
N THR A 4 -2.14 -14.13 18.91
CA THR A 4 -0.91 -13.48 19.33
C THR A 4 -1.18 -12.00 19.53
N SER A 5 -0.62 -11.44 20.59
CA SER A 5 -0.61 -9.99 20.81
C SER A 5 0.75 -9.48 20.41
N LEU A 6 0.79 -8.56 19.48
CA LEU A 6 2.01 -7.86 19.07
C LEU A 6 1.95 -6.43 19.59
N TYR A 7 2.93 -6.04 20.37
CA TYR A 7 3.10 -4.67 20.78
C TYR A 7 3.97 -3.94 19.73
N LEU A 8 3.39 -2.99 19.03
CA LEU A 8 4.10 -2.13 18.09
C LEU A 8 4.27 -0.74 18.71
N PRO A 9 5.48 -0.19 18.77
CA PRO A 9 5.68 1.19 19.20
C PRO A 9 5.01 2.14 18.20
N ILE A 10 4.38 3.19 18.72
CA ILE A 10 3.80 4.26 17.92
C ILE A 10 4.79 5.42 17.92
N ALA A 11 5.21 5.86 16.75
CA ALA A 11 6.04 7.04 16.59
C ALA A 11 5.28 8.30 17.08
N ARG A 12 5.98 9.19 17.77
CA ARG A 12 5.40 10.41 18.36
C ARG A 12 5.31 11.55 17.36
N SER A 13 6.07 11.45 16.26
CA SER A 13 6.11 12.44 15.18
C SER A 13 6.42 11.77 13.85
N LEU A 14 6.18 12.48 12.74
CA LEU A 14 6.60 12.03 11.40
C LEU A 14 8.13 11.95 11.28
N GLU A 15 8.86 12.82 11.94
CA GLU A 15 10.32 12.78 11.99
C GLU A 15 10.81 11.45 12.59
N GLU A 16 10.24 11.04 13.74
CA GLU A 16 10.55 9.76 14.38
C GLU A 16 10.16 8.58 13.49
N ALA A 17 9.00 8.63 12.83
CA ALA A 17 8.57 7.59 11.89
C ALA A 17 9.53 7.45 10.69
N CYS A 18 10.08 8.57 10.22
CA CYS A 18 11.03 8.62 9.11
C CYS A 18 12.48 8.22 9.50
N GLU A 19 12.72 7.77 10.74
CA GLU A 19 14.00 7.11 11.08
C GLU A 19 14.10 5.68 10.51
N ALA A 20 12.99 5.06 10.10
CA ALA A 20 12.96 3.73 9.51
C ALA A 20 13.56 3.71 8.10
N ASP A 21 14.26 2.63 7.73
CA ASP A 21 14.83 2.47 6.38
C ASP A 21 13.75 2.36 5.29
N ILE A 22 12.59 1.82 5.65
CA ILE A 22 11.45 1.64 4.74
C ILE A 22 10.19 2.18 5.40
N LEU A 23 9.52 3.12 4.73
CA LEU A 23 8.19 3.61 5.11
C LEU A 23 7.13 2.89 4.28
N LEU A 24 6.22 2.20 4.97
CA LEU A 24 5.10 1.48 4.35
C LEU A 24 3.85 2.35 4.40
N VAL A 25 3.29 2.68 3.24
CA VAL A 25 2.08 3.50 3.12
C VAL A 25 0.87 2.59 2.90
N PHE A 26 -0.04 2.55 3.87
CA PHE A 26 -1.27 1.75 3.88
C PHE A 26 -2.53 2.61 3.72
N THR A 27 -2.40 3.87 3.34
CA THR A 27 -3.53 4.78 3.19
C THR A 27 -4.30 4.53 1.89
N ARG A 28 -5.45 5.16 1.75
CA ARG A 28 -6.20 5.13 0.49
C ARG A 28 -5.43 5.84 -0.62
N ALA A 29 -5.62 5.42 -1.85
CA ALA A 29 -4.92 5.98 -3.01
C ALA A 29 -5.14 7.51 -3.20
N GLY A 30 -6.25 8.04 -2.71
CA GLY A 30 -6.52 9.48 -2.69
C GLY A 30 -5.58 10.26 -1.77
N ASP A 31 -5.07 9.63 -0.73
CA ASP A 31 -4.27 10.28 0.32
C ASP A 31 -2.75 10.18 0.04
N HIS A 32 -2.33 9.41 -0.97
CA HIS A 32 -0.90 9.14 -1.24
C HIS A 32 -0.07 10.40 -1.50
N GLU A 33 -0.65 11.39 -2.16
CA GLU A 33 0.05 12.66 -2.45
C GLU A 33 0.29 13.45 -1.17
N ALA A 34 -0.76 13.63 -0.35
CA ALA A 34 -0.66 14.32 0.94
C ALA A 34 0.35 13.63 1.88
N VAL A 35 0.26 12.30 2.03
CA VAL A 35 1.23 11.53 2.83
C VAL A 35 2.66 11.73 2.33
N THR A 36 2.84 11.73 1.00
CA THR A 36 4.17 11.96 0.40
C THR A 36 4.72 13.34 0.76
N GLU A 37 3.89 14.38 0.63
CA GLU A 37 4.29 15.76 0.95
C GLU A 37 4.63 15.92 2.44
N GLU A 38 3.89 15.26 3.32
CA GLU A 38 4.13 15.29 4.76
C GLU A 38 5.43 14.59 5.19
N VAL A 39 5.75 13.42 4.60
CA VAL A 39 6.96 12.66 4.99
C VAL A 39 8.23 13.15 4.29
N MET A 40 8.11 13.73 3.10
CA MET A 40 9.24 14.14 2.25
C MET A 40 10.30 14.99 2.97
N PRO A 41 9.95 16.00 3.82
CA PRO A 41 10.93 16.81 4.52
C PRO A 41 11.83 16.02 5.48
N TYR A 42 11.37 14.87 5.94
CA TYR A 42 12.06 14.01 6.92
C TYR A 42 12.77 12.82 6.29
N MET A 43 12.52 12.56 5.00
CA MET A 43 13.14 11.44 4.29
C MET A 43 14.64 11.64 4.11
N LYS A 44 15.38 10.54 4.27
CA LYS A 44 16.85 10.51 4.16
C LYS A 44 17.28 9.76 2.89
N LYS A 45 18.46 10.12 2.38
CA LYS A 45 19.05 9.44 1.23
C LYS A 45 19.12 7.92 1.44
N GLY A 46 18.66 7.15 0.46
CA GLY A 46 18.72 5.69 0.46
C GLY A 46 17.53 5.00 1.11
N GLN A 47 16.63 5.76 1.75
CA GLN A 47 15.39 5.19 2.27
C GLN A 47 14.41 4.77 1.17
N CYS A 48 13.44 3.94 1.53
CA CYS A 48 12.37 3.50 0.64
C CYS A 48 11.01 4.01 1.11
N LEU A 49 10.19 4.47 0.16
CA LEU A 49 8.77 4.76 0.36
C LEU A 49 7.97 3.76 -0.46
N LEU A 50 7.23 2.86 0.20
CA LEU A 50 6.49 1.78 -0.44
C LEU A 50 4.99 1.93 -0.25
N PHE A 51 4.25 2.11 -1.35
CA PHE A 51 2.80 2.13 -1.38
C PHE A 51 2.26 0.71 -1.56
N LEU A 52 1.63 0.18 -0.53
CA LEU A 52 0.96 -1.11 -0.61
C LEU A 52 -0.44 -0.93 -1.21
N ASN A 53 -0.68 -1.58 -2.37
CA ASN A 53 -1.79 -1.30 -3.28
C ASN A 53 -1.72 0.12 -3.86
N GLY A 54 -0.65 0.39 -4.60
CA GLY A 54 -0.18 1.73 -4.96
C GLY A 54 -1.13 2.59 -5.79
N CYS A 55 -1.83 2.04 -6.77
CA CYS A 55 -2.78 2.78 -7.61
C CYS A 55 -2.24 4.16 -8.06
N TRP A 56 -1.08 4.18 -8.71
CA TRP A 56 -0.32 5.36 -9.12
C TRP A 56 0.37 6.13 -7.99
N GLY A 57 0.42 5.58 -6.77
CA GLY A 57 1.08 6.20 -5.62
C GLY A 57 2.55 6.49 -5.88
N ALA A 58 3.29 5.51 -6.42
CA ALA A 58 4.71 5.70 -6.76
C ALA A 58 4.93 6.80 -7.81
N VAL A 59 4.06 6.93 -8.81
CA VAL A 59 4.16 7.98 -9.83
C VAL A 59 3.89 9.36 -9.24
N LYS A 60 2.85 9.48 -8.38
CA LYS A 60 2.53 10.74 -7.69
C LYS A 60 3.66 11.16 -6.77
N ALA A 61 4.17 10.25 -5.95
CA ALA A 61 5.30 10.50 -5.07
C ALA A 61 6.55 10.90 -5.85
N TYR A 62 6.91 10.17 -6.90
CA TYR A 62 8.05 10.52 -7.74
C TYR A 62 7.93 11.94 -8.32
N ARG A 63 6.75 12.32 -8.81
CA ARG A 63 6.50 13.69 -9.31
C ARG A 63 6.65 14.74 -8.22
N ALA A 64 6.19 14.47 -7.01
CA ALA A 64 6.34 15.38 -5.87
C ALA A 64 7.81 15.58 -5.55
N PHE A 65 8.59 14.49 -5.43
CA PHE A 65 10.03 14.56 -5.18
C PHE A 65 10.79 15.29 -6.29
N GLN A 66 10.42 15.11 -7.56
CA GLN A 66 11.06 15.83 -8.69
C GLN A 66 10.81 17.35 -8.66
N LYS A 67 9.69 17.78 -8.10
CA LYS A 67 9.35 19.21 -7.99
C LYS A 67 9.95 19.88 -6.77
N ALA A 68 10.22 19.12 -5.72
CA ALA A 68 10.71 19.65 -4.46
C ALA A 68 12.18 20.04 -4.54
N GLN A 69 12.49 21.26 -4.11
CA GLN A 69 13.89 21.70 -3.99
C GLN A 69 14.55 21.00 -2.81
N GLY A 70 15.72 20.44 -3.02
CA GLY A 70 16.50 19.77 -1.97
C GLY A 70 16.02 18.36 -1.61
N ALA A 71 15.08 17.78 -2.36
CA ALA A 71 14.67 16.41 -2.16
C ALA A 71 15.85 15.44 -2.32
N VAL A 72 15.97 14.50 -1.40
CA VAL A 72 17.04 13.51 -1.42
C VAL A 72 16.67 12.31 -2.29
N PRO A 73 17.65 11.62 -2.90
CA PRO A 73 17.37 10.42 -3.67
C PRO A 73 16.92 9.28 -2.73
N ILE A 74 15.71 8.79 -2.97
CA ILE A 74 15.12 7.66 -2.28
C ILE A 74 14.63 6.64 -3.31
N THR A 75 14.31 5.43 -2.84
CA THR A 75 13.57 4.46 -3.64
C THR A 75 12.07 4.62 -3.40
N ILE A 76 11.30 4.70 -4.47
CA ILE A 76 9.85 4.78 -4.39
C ILE A 76 9.26 3.54 -5.06
N GLY A 77 8.52 2.75 -4.31
CA GLY A 77 7.90 1.52 -4.80
C GLY A 77 6.39 1.48 -4.63
N GLU A 78 5.76 0.62 -5.41
CA GLU A 78 4.37 0.27 -5.21
C GLU A 78 4.10 -1.20 -5.52
N THR A 79 3.13 -1.78 -4.82
CA THR A 79 2.60 -3.11 -5.13
C THR A 79 1.28 -3.00 -5.87
N ALA A 80 1.00 -3.96 -6.74
CA ALA A 80 -0.28 -4.02 -7.48
C ALA A 80 -1.49 -4.22 -6.56
N ASN A 81 -1.28 -4.94 -5.45
CA ASN A 81 -2.31 -5.27 -4.48
C ASN A 81 -1.73 -5.29 -3.06
N MET A 82 -2.60 -5.31 -2.05
CA MET A 82 -2.20 -5.62 -0.67
C MET A 82 -1.67 -7.05 -0.58
N PRO A 83 -0.60 -7.31 0.19
CA PRO A 83 -0.05 -8.65 0.35
C PRO A 83 -0.92 -9.57 1.22
N PHE A 84 -1.88 -9.02 1.94
CA PHE A 84 -2.77 -9.77 2.83
C PHE A 84 -4.21 -9.33 2.72
N ILE A 85 -5.12 -10.19 3.16
CA ILE A 85 -6.55 -9.94 3.29
C ILE A 85 -6.86 -9.91 4.79
N ALA A 86 -7.32 -8.78 5.28
CA ALA A 86 -7.70 -8.60 6.67
C ALA A 86 -8.94 -7.71 6.77
N ALA A 87 -9.70 -7.87 7.83
CA ALA A 87 -10.85 -7.05 8.14
C ALA A 87 -10.80 -6.61 9.60
N LEU A 88 -11.13 -5.35 9.84
CA LEU A 88 -11.29 -4.83 11.19
C LEU A 88 -12.65 -5.29 11.75
N SER A 89 -12.69 -5.65 13.02
CA SER A 89 -13.97 -5.95 13.72
C SER A 89 -14.86 -4.71 13.76
N SER A 90 -16.17 -4.91 13.89
CA SER A 90 -17.15 -3.80 13.94
C SER A 90 -16.93 -2.83 15.11
N ASP A 91 -16.37 -3.31 16.21
CA ASP A 91 -15.99 -2.52 17.38
C ASP A 91 -14.59 -1.90 17.30
N HIS A 92 -13.87 -2.12 16.18
CA HIS A 92 -12.52 -1.62 15.89
C HIS A 92 -11.44 -2.05 16.89
N THR A 93 -11.69 -3.13 17.67
CA THR A 93 -10.75 -3.60 18.71
C THR A 93 -9.84 -4.73 18.25
N SER A 94 -10.20 -5.41 17.17
CA SER A 94 -9.45 -6.56 16.66
C SER A 94 -9.35 -6.58 15.13
N LEU A 95 -8.25 -7.14 14.63
CA LEU A 95 -8.01 -7.37 13.22
C LEU A 95 -8.17 -8.86 12.91
N HIS A 96 -9.09 -9.19 12.02
CA HIS A 96 -9.27 -10.53 11.51
C HIS A 96 -8.43 -10.73 10.26
N PHE A 97 -7.29 -11.39 10.43
CA PHE A 97 -6.45 -11.80 9.31
C PHE A 97 -7.07 -13.01 8.62
N LYS A 98 -7.38 -12.89 7.33
CA LYS A 98 -8.05 -13.94 6.55
C LYS A 98 -7.06 -14.79 5.76
N ALA A 99 -6.15 -14.14 5.05
CA ALA A 99 -5.18 -14.83 4.19
C ALA A 99 -3.98 -13.94 3.86
N MET A 100 -2.84 -14.58 3.58
CA MET A 100 -1.71 -14.00 2.86
C MET A 100 -1.85 -14.36 1.38
N LYS A 101 -1.47 -13.45 0.48
CA LYS A 101 -1.40 -13.77 -0.94
C LYS A 101 -0.15 -14.60 -1.24
N ASP A 102 -0.28 -15.56 -2.15
CA ASP A 102 0.84 -16.38 -2.58
C ASP A 102 1.80 -15.62 -3.52
N GLU A 103 1.27 -14.63 -4.23
CA GLU A 103 2.02 -13.83 -5.19
C GLU A 103 1.63 -12.36 -5.13
N ILE A 104 2.61 -11.48 -5.33
CA ILE A 104 2.43 -10.04 -5.47
C ILE A 104 3.36 -9.48 -6.56
N ALA A 105 2.81 -8.60 -7.40
CA ALA A 105 3.62 -7.82 -8.33
C ALA A 105 3.99 -6.47 -7.71
N TYR A 106 5.20 -6.01 -7.98
CA TYR A 106 5.68 -4.70 -7.54
C TYR A 106 6.51 -4.01 -8.62
N SER A 107 6.64 -2.71 -8.50
CA SER A 107 7.59 -1.89 -9.25
C SER A 107 8.30 -0.91 -8.32
N ALA A 108 9.46 -0.46 -8.74
CA ALA A 108 10.24 0.54 -8.03
C ALA A 108 10.89 1.54 -8.98
N ILE A 109 11.06 2.76 -8.50
CA ILE A 109 11.86 3.84 -9.09
C ILE A 109 13.01 4.10 -8.12
N GLY A 110 14.25 3.92 -8.57
CA GLY A 110 15.45 4.00 -7.75
C GLY A 110 16.06 2.64 -7.46
N GLU A 111 16.89 2.56 -6.42
CA GLU A 111 17.64 1.36 -6.04
C GLU A 111 16.77 0.41 -5.19
N GLU A 112 16.38 -0.72 -5.76
CA GLU A 112 15.31 -1.55 -5.23
C GLU A 112 15.72 -2.69 -4.29
N ALA A 113 17.01 -2.89 -4.01
CA ALA A 113 17.50 -4.05 -3.27
C ALA A 113 16.80 -4.23 -1.91
N LEU A 114 16.73 -3.16 -1.13
CA LEU A 114 16.10 -3.16 0.19
C LEU A 114 14.60 -3.48 0.13
N LEU A 115 13.91 -2.88 -0.84
CA LEU A 115 12.48 -3.08 -1.06
C LEU A 115 12.19 -4.51 -1.54
N SER A 116 12.99 -5.04 -2.45
CA SER A 116 12.89 -6.41 -2.94
C SER A 116 13.09 -7.41 -1.80
N GLU A 117 14.09 -7.22 -0.96
CA GLU A 117 14.35 -8.07 0.21
C GLU A 117 13.16 -8.09 1.18
N LEU A 118 12.59 -6.93 1.50
CA LEU A 118 11.40 -6.84 2.34
C LEU A 118 10.23 -7.63 1.76
N LEU A 119 9.92 -7.41 0.48
CA LEU A 119 8.77 -8.05 -0.16
C LEU A 119 8.91 -9.58 -0.22
N HIS A 120 10.12 -10.10 -0.48
CA HIS A 120 10.38 -11.54 -0.46
C HIS A 120 10.27 -12.17 0.95
N LYS A 121 10.42 -11.37 2.00
CA LYS A 121 10.14 -11.81 3.38
C LYS A 121 8.66 -11.84 3.71
N LEU A 122 7.87 -10.99 3.06
CA LEU A 122 6.43 -10.85 3.34
C LEU A 122 5.57 -11.81 2.52
N VAL A 123 5.97 -12.14 1.29
CA VAL A 123 5.13 -12.92 0.34
C VAL A 123 5.97 -14.01 -0.31
N PRO A 124 5.44 -15.25 -0.44
CA PRO A 124 6.19 -16.38 -1.02
C PRO A 124 6.72 -16.15 -2.43
N LYS A 125 5.91 -15.48 -3.27
CA LYS A 125 6.31 -15.17 -4.65
C LYS A 125 6.14 -13.69 -4.94
N VAL A 126 7.23 -13.06 -5.34
CA VAL A 126 7.27 -11.64 -5.66
C VAL A 126 7.73 -11.48 -7.11
N THR A 127 6.95 -10.79 -7.91
CA THR A 127 7.25 -10.53 -9.32
C THR A 127 7.50 -9.04 -9.53
N ARG A 128 8.72 -8.71 -9.93
CA ARG A 128 9.04 -7.36 -10.36
C ARG A 128 8.47 -7.09 -11.75
N VAL A 129 7.75 -5.97 -11.89
CA VAL A 129 7.29 -5.48 -13.19
C VAL A 129 8.04 -4.22 -13.60
N SER A 130 8.01 -3.89 -14.88
CA SER A 130 8.90 -2.90 -15.50
C SER A 130 8.68 -1.45 -15.04
N SER A 131 7.49 -1.13 -14.53
CA SER A 131 7.15 0.25 -14.15
C SER A 131 5.94 0.34 -13.23
N PRO A 132 5.77 1.46 -12.51
CA PRO A 132 4.55 1.74 -11.75
C PRO A 132 3.27 1.73 -12.60
N ALA A 133 3.35 2.06 -13.87
CA ALA A 133 2.22 1.95 -14.79
C ALA A 133 1.78 0.47 -14.94
N ALA A 134 2.73 -0.45 -15.08
CA ALA A 134 2.42 -1.88 -15.16
C ALA A 134 1.79 -2.40 -13.87
N THR A 135 2.29 -1.99 -12.68
CA THR A 135 1.70 -2.33 -11.37
C THR A 135 0.28 -1.81 -11.24
N SER A 136 0.07 -0.53 -11.51
CA SER A 136 -1.23 0.14 -11.32
C SER A 136 -2.30 -0.35 -12.29
N LEU A 137 -1.93 -0.64 -13.54
CA LEU A 137 -2.87 -1.17 -14.55
C LEU A 137 -3.19 -2.65 -14.35
N SER A 138 -2.33 -3.41 -13.67
CA SER A 138 -2.60 -4.80 -13.30
C SER A 138 -3.39 -4.94 -12.00
N ALA A 139 -3.65 -3.85 -11.28
CA ALA A 139 -4.48 -3.86 -10.09
C ALA A 139 -5.94 -4.17 -10.44
N THR A 140 -6.44 -5.29 -9.94
CA THR A 140 -7.82 -5.75 -10.22
C THR A 140 -8.88 -5.04 -9.38
N ASN A 141 -8.50 -4.52 -8.22
CA ASN A 141 -9.43 -3.90 -7.27
C ASN A 141 -10.30 -2.79 -7.88
N PRO A 142 -9.78 -1.80 -8.63
CA PRO A 142 -10.61 -0.74 -9.21
C PRO A 142 -11.67 -1.29 -10.17
N ILE A 143 -11.37 -2.37 -10.89
CA ILE A 143 -12.30 -2.99 -11.83
C ILE A 143 -13.39 -3.76 -11.08
N ILE A 144 -12.98 -4.64 -10.16
CA ILE A 144 -13.90 -5.51 -9.42
C ILE A 144 -14.83 -4.68 -8.54
N HIS A 145 -14.30 -3.75 -7.73
CA HIS A 145 -15.10 -2.97 -6.79
C HIS A 145 -16.12 -2.08 -7.49
N VAL A 146 -15.72 -1.36 -8.54
CA VAL A 146 -16.64 -0.50 -9.30
C VAL A 146 -17.73 -1.33 -9.96
N THR A 147 -17.37 -2.45 -10.59
CA THR A 147 -18.34 -3.34 -11.24
C THR A 147 -19.34 -3.90 -10.24
N GLN A 148 -18.89 -4.41 -9.11
CA GLN A 148 -19.77 -4.93 -8.05
C GLN A 148 -20.71 -3.86 -7.49
N CYS A 149 -20.21 -2.65 -7.23
CA CYS A 149 -21.04 -1.55 -6.76
C CYS A 149 -22.09 -1.16 -7.79
N LEU A 150 -21.74 -1.08 -9.08
CA LEU A 150 -22.69 -0.72 -10.14
C LEU A 150 -23.81 -1.76 -10.29
N PHE A 151 -23.47 -3.05 -10.27
CA PHE A 151 -24.49 -4.12 -10.39
C PHE A 151 -25.35 -4.30 -9.13
N ASN A 152 -24.92 -3.77 -7.99
CA ASN A 152 -25.67 -3.83 -6.74
C ASN A 152 -26.13 -2.45 -6.24
N LEU A 153 -26.16 -1.44 -7.12
CA LEU A 153 -26.45 -0.06 -6.75
C LEU A 153 -27.78 0.07 -5.99
N SER A 154 -28.84 -0.55 -6.49
CA SER A 154 -30.17 -0.53 -5.82
C SER A 154 -30.14 -1.14 -4.42
N ARG A 155 -29.40 -2.24 -4.22
CA ARG A 155 -29.23 -2.84 -2.89
C ARG A 155 -28.44 -1.95 -1.96
N ILE A 156 -27.40 -1.30 -2.45
CA ILE A 156 -26.58 -0.34 -1.70
C ILE A 156 -27.45 0.85 -1.24
N GLU A 157 -28.25 1.41 -2.15
CA GLU A 157 -29.15 2.54 -1.86
C GLU A 157 -30.22 2.17 -0.81
N ASN A 158 -30.67 0.93 -0.82
CA ASN A 158 -31.64 0.42 0.17
C ASN A 158 -30.98 -0.04 1.49
N GLY A 159 -29.66 0.01 1.62
CA GLY A 159 -28.93 -0.48 2.79
C GLY A 159 -28.95 -2.00 2.96
N GLU A 160 -29.14 -2.73 1.85
CA GLU A 160 -29.17 -4.19 1.85
C GLU A 160 -27.77 -4.78 1.75
N ASP A 161 -27.50 -5.85 2.49
CA ASP A 161 -26.27 -6.62 2.37
C ASP A 161 -26.23 -7.41 1.04
N PHE A 162 -25.05 -7.57 0.47
CA PHE A 162 -24.80 -8.42 -0.68
C PHE A 162 -23.40 -9.06 -0.62
N ASP A 163 -23.29 -10.25 -1.19
CA ASP A 163 -22.01 -10.95 -1.28
C ASP A 163 -21.10 -10.29 -2.30
N PHE A 164 -19.99 -9.75 -1.82
CA PHE A 164 -19.05 -9.02 -2.68
C PHE A 164 -18.22 -9.97 -3.57
N PHE A 165 -17.86 -11.16 -3.07
CA PHE A 165 -17.01 -12.14 -3.79
C PHE A 165 -17.69 -13.50 -4.02
N GLY A 166 -18.98 -13.63 -3.82
CA GLY A 166 -19.68 -14.91 -3.87
C GLY A 166 -19.25 -15.88 -2.77
N ALA A 167 -20.13 -16.80 -2.40
CA ALA A 167 -19.82 -17.85 -1.44
C ALA A 167 -18.88 -18.89 -2.03
#